data_942a9733418691c2038f28ca49f1036d
#
_entry.id   942a9733418691c2038f28ca49f1036d
#
_cell.length_a   1.000
_cell.length_b   1.000
_cell.length_c   1.000
_cell.angle_alpha   90.00
_cell.angle_beta   90.00
_cell.angle_gamma   90.00
#
_symmetry.space_group_name_H-M   'P 1'
#
loop_
_entity.id
_entity.type
_entity.pdbx_description
1 polymer ?
#
loop_
_entity_poly.entity_id
_entity_poly.type
_entity_poly.pdbx_seq_one_letter_code
_entity_poly.pdbx_strand_id
1 'polypeptide(L)'
;VYKRQVNIWSVAWGIAMAILFSAAAAYLGLKVGQVFEAAIPIAIIAVGVSGAAKRKNALGENVIIQSIGACSGVIVAGAIFTLPALYILQAKYPEMTVTFMQVFISSLLGGVLGILFLIPFRKYFVSDMHGQYPFPEATATTQVLISGEKGGSQAKPLLMAGMIGGLYDFIVATFGWWNENFTTRVCSAGEMLAEKAKLVFKVNTGAAVLGLGYIVGLKYASIICAGSLAVWWIIIPGMSAIWGDSVLNAWNPEITSTVGMMSPEEIFKYYAKSIGIGGIAMAGVIGII
;
A
#
# COMPACT_ATOMS: atom_id res chain seq x y z
N VAL A 1 -3.64 4.85 -34.82
CA VAL A 1 -2.68 4.57 -33.72
C VAL A 1 -3.33 3.75 -32.61
N TYR A 2 -4.58 4.02 -32.22
CA TYR A 2 -5.24 3.34 -31.08
C TYR A 2 -5.65 1.87 -31.32
N LYS A 3 -5.81 1.40 -32.56
CA LYS A 3 -6.31 0.04 -32.85
C LYS A 3 -5.35 -1.12 -32.56
N ARG A 4 -4.07 -0.86 -32.24
CA ARG A 4 -3.06 -1.91 -32.01
C ARG A 4 -2.62 -2.06 -30.53
N GLN A 5 -3.17 -1.29 -29.62
CA GLN A 5 -2.77 -1.32 -28.21
C GLN A 5 -3.35 -2.52 -27.47
N VAL A 6 -4.63 -2.81 -27.67
CA VAL A 6 -5.31 -3.98 -27.12
C VAL A 6 -5.18 -5.13 -28.11
N ASN A 7 -4.30 -6.07 -27.82
CA ASN A 7 -4.10 -7.28 -28.60
C ASN A 7 -3.96 -8.49 -27.67
N ILE A 8 -3.95 -9.69 -28.24
CA ILE A 8 -3.86 -10.94 -27.48
C ILE A 8 -2.61 -10.95 -26.59
N TRP A 9 -1.49 -10.42 -27.08
CA TRP A 9 -0.24 -10.33 -26.34
C TRP A 9 -0.38 -9.47 -25.07
N SER A 10 -0.87 -8.24 -25.23
CA SER A 10 -1.01 -7.31 -24.10
C SER A 10 -2.04 -7.79 -23.07
N VAL A 11 -3.15 -8.38 -23.52
CA VAL A 11 -4.17 -8.93 -22.63
C VAL A 11 -3.66 -10.18 -21.90
N ALA A 12 -3.02 -11.11 -22.61
CA ALA A 12 -2.50 -12.33 -21.98
C ALA A 12 -1.43 -12.04 -20.93
N TRP A 13 -0.47 -11.16 -21.24
CA TRP A 13 0.54 -10.72 -20.27
C TRP A 13 -0.08 -9.92 -19.12
N GLY A 14 -1.07 -9.06 -19.39
CA GLY A 14 -1.80 -8.33 -18.35
C GLY A 14 -2.50 -9.27 -17.38
N ILE A 15 -3.20 -10.29 -17.88
CA ILE A 15 -3.87 -11.31 -17.04
C ILE A 15 -2.83 -12.12 -16.25
N ALA A 16 -1.72 -12.53 -16.88
CA ALA A 16 -0.66 -13.25 -16.18
C ALA A 16 -0.08 -12.42 -15.02
N MET A 17 0.17 -11.13 -15.24
CA MET A 17 0.61 -10.22 -14.18
C MET A 17 -0.47 -10.02 -13.11
N ALA A 18 -1.74 -9.88 -13.50
CA ALA A 18 -2.83 -9.77 -12.55
C ALA A 18 -2.91 -10.98 -11.61
N ILE A 19 -2.81 -12.20 -12.12
CA ILE A 19 -2.84 -13.43 -11.32
C ILE A 19 -1.62 -13.49 -10.38
N LEU A 20 -0.42 -13.25 -10.91
CA LEU A 20 0.82 -13.32 -10.12
C LEU A 20 0.82 -12.29 -8.98
N PHE A 21 0.50 -11.03 -9.29
CA PHE A 21 0.54 -9.96 -8.30
C PHE A 21 -0.66 -9.97 -7.36
N SER A 22 -1.82 -10.50 -7.76
CA SER A 22 -2.92 -10.76 -6.83
C SER A 22 -2.53 -11.76 -5.77
N ALA A 23 -1.91 -12.87 -6.16
CA ALA A 23 -1.46 -13.89 -5.22
C ALA A 23 -0.37 -13.34 -4.27
N ALA A 24 0.61 -12.61 -4.81
CA ALA A 24 1.65 -11.99 -4.02
C ALA A 24 1.12 -10.92 -3.05
N ALA A 25 0.24 -10.04 -3.52
CA ALA A 25 -0.38 -9.01 -2.69
C ALA A 25 -1.28 -9.60 -1.60
N ALA A 26 -2.06 -10.66 -1.92
CA ALA A 26 -2.88 -11.36 -0.94
C ALA A 26 -2.03 -12.00 0.15
N TYR A 27 -0.97 -12.70 -0.23
CA TYR A 27 -0.07 -13.33 0.73
C TYR A 27 0.61 -12.30 1.66
N LEU A 28 1.20 -11.25 1.08
CA LEU A 28 1.88 -10.22 1.85
C LEU A 28 0.91 -9.42 2.72
N GLY A 29 -0.25 -9.07 2.19
CA GLY A 29 -1.27 -8.34 2.92
C GLY A 29 -1.77 -9.10 4.15
N LEU A 30 -2.01 -10.41 4.03
CA LEU A 30 -2.42 -11.24 5.17
C LEU A 30 -1.28 -11.48 6.16
N LYS A 31 -0.04 -11.61 5.69
CA LYS A 31 1.13 -11.88 6.54
C LYS A 31 1.64 -10.64 7.28
N VAL A 32 1.73 -9.51 6.57
CA VAL A 32 2.37 -8.29 7.07
C VAL A 32 1.34 -7.21 7.42
N GLY A 33 0.11 -7.33 6.95
CA GLY A 33 -0.94 -6.31 7.14
C GLY A 33 -0.74 -5.06 6.28
N GLN A 34 0.11 -5.15 5.25
CA GLN A 34 0.36 -4.07 4.30
C GLN A 34 0.19 -4.58 2.87
N VAL A 35 -0.41 -3.77 2.03
CA VAL A 35 -0.54 -4.03 0.59
C VAL A 35 0.35 -3.04 -0.14
N PHE A 36 1.21 -3.55 -1.02
CA PHE A 36 2.07 -2.72 -1.85
C PHE A 36 1.44 -2.45 -3.21
N GLU A 37 1.74 -1.31 -3.77
CA GLU A 37 1.30 -0.93 -5.11
C GLU A 37 2.12 -1.68 -6.17
N ALA A 38 1.46 -2.54 -6.94
CA ALA A 38 2.12 -3.37 -7.94
C ALA A 38 2.35 -2.66 -9.29
N ALA A 39 1.85 -1.45 -9.47
CA ALA A 39 1.88 -0.74 -10.76
C ALA A 39 3.28 -0.54 -11.32
N ILE A 40 4.23 -0.13 -10.48
CA ILE A 40 5.62 0.10 -10.89
C ILE A 40 6.35 -1.20 -11.25
N PRO A 41 6.35 -2.26 -10.39
CA PRO A 41 6.93 -3.55 -10.76
C PRO A 41 6.35 -4.14 -12.05
N ILE A 42 5.05 -4.05 -12.24
CA ILE A 42 4.39 -4.54 -13.45
C ILE A 42 4.83 -3.74 -14.68
N ALA A 43 4.95 -2.41 -14.56
CA ALA A 43 5.45 -1.57 -15.64
C ALA A 43 6.88 -1.96 -16.05
N ILE A 44 7.76 -2.23 -15.09
CA ILE A 44 9.14 -2.69 -15.35
C ILE A 44 9.14 -4.03 -16.08
N ILE A 45 8.33 -4.98 -15.64
CA ILE A 45 8.20 -6.30 -16.26
C ILE A 45 7.63 -6.17 -17.68
N ALA A 46 6.60 -5.34 -17.88
CA ALA A 46 6.00 -5.10 -19.18
C ALA A 46 7.03 -4.56 -20.19
N VAL A 47 7.82 -3.57 -19.78
CA VAL A 47 8.91 -3.01 -20.58
C VAL A 47 9.98 -4.08 -20.87
N GLY A 48 10.38 -4.85 -19.86
CA GLY A 48 11.39 -5.90 -20.00
C GLY A 48 10.96 -7.00 -20.98
N VAL A 49 9.73 -7.51 -20.84
CA VAL A 49 9.17 -8.57 -21.70
C VAL A 49 8.98 -8.09 -23.13
N SER A 50 8.46 -6.87 -23.30
CA SER A 50 8.32 -6.28 -24.66
C SER A 50 9.66 -6.02 -25.32
N GLY A 51 10.69 -5.60 -24.55
CA GLY A 51 12.05 -5.43 -25.02
C GLY A 51 12.69 -6.77 -25.43
N ALA A 52 12.55 -7.81 -24.62
CA ALA A 52 13.04 -9.16 -24.92
C ALA A 52 12.38 -9.74 -26.19
N ALA A 53 11.08 -9.50 -26.37
CA ALA A 53 10.33 -9.89 -27.56
C ALA A 53 10.60 -8.98 -28.78
N LYS A 54 11.49 -7.98 -28.66
CA LYS A 54 11.85 -7.02 -29.73
C LYS A 54 10.63 -6.34 -30.36
N ARG A 55 9.60 -6.05 -29.56
CA ARG A 55 8.39 -5.41 -30.05
C ARG A 55 8.66 -3.93 -30.35
N LYS A 56 8.23 -3.48 -31.53
CA LYS A 56 8.32 -2.08 -31.93
C LYS A 56 7.08 -1.31 -31.48
N ASN A 57 7.26 -0.07 -31.01
CA ASN A 57 6.17 0.80 -30.52
C ASN A 57 5.33 0.14 -29.41
N ALA A 58 6.01 -0.48 -28.44
CA ALA A 58 5.39 -1.29 -27.41
C ALA A 58 4.73 -0.47 -26.30
N LEU A 59 4.85 0.87 -26.27
CA LEU A 59 4.32 1.72 -25.19
C LEU A 59 2.84 1.45 -24.92
N GLY A 60 2.01 1.46 -25.96
CA GLY A 60 0.57 1.22 -25.79
C GLY A 60 0.25 -0.18 -25.30
N GLU A 61 0.98 -1.21 -25.73
CA GLU A 61 0.85 -2.58 -25.24
C GLU A 61 1.29 -2.67 -23.76
N ASN A 62 2.39 -2.03 -23.40
CA ASN A 62 2.90 -1.99 -22.03
C ASN A 62 1.94 -1.26 -21.07
N VAL A 63 1.28 -0.19 -21.52
CA VAL A 63 0.22 0.48 -20.76
C VAL A 63 -0.94 -0.47 -20.50
N ILE A 64 -1.37 -1.28 -21.48
CA ILE A 64 -2.44 -2.27 -21.27
C ILE A 64 -2.02 -3.36 -20.29
N ILE A 65 -0.80 -3.90 -20.43
CA ILE A 65 -0.25 -4.91 -19.51
C ILE A 65 -0.23 -4.36 -18.08
N GLN A 66 0.31 -3.15 -17.92
CA GLN A 66 0.41 -2.48 -16.63
C GLN A 66 -0.98 -2.20 -16.04
N SER A 67 -1.92 -1.68 -16.83
CA SER A 67 -3.26 -1.33 -16.33
C SER A 67 -4.03 -2.55 -15.87
N ILE A 68 -4.03 -3.65 -16.63
CA ILE A 68 -4.69 -4.89 -16.25
C ILE A 68 -4.00 -5.48 -15.01
N GLY A 69 -2.68 -5.51 -14.99
CA GLY A 69 -1.92 -6.04 -13.88
C GLY A 69 -2.11 -5.24 -12.58
N ALA A 70 -2.07 -3.92 -12.65
CA ALA A 70 -2.20 -3.05 -11.49
C ALA A 70 -3.60 -3.11 -10.83
N CYS A 71 -4.66 -3.40 -11.59
CA CYS A 71 -6.00 -3.62 -11.03
C CYS A 71 -6.00 -4.70 -9.93
N SER A 72 -5.12 -5.68 -10.02
CA SER A 72 -4.99 -6.76 -9.03
C SER A 72 -4.65 -6.23 -7.63
N GLY A 73 -3.69 -5.33 -7.52
CA GLY A 73 -3.27 -4.76 -6.24
C GLY A 73 -4.39 -3.98 -5.56
N VAL A 74 -5.12 -3.16 -6.31
CA VAL A 74 -6.22 -2.34 -5.79
C VAL A 74 -7.39 -3.19 -5.30
N ILE A 75 -7.80 -4.20 -6.08
CA ILE A 75 -8.90 -5.12 -5.70
C ILE A 75 -8.50 -5.94 -4.47
N VAL A 76 -7.29 -6.47 -4.46
CA VAL A 76 -6.77 -7.25 -3.32
C VAL A 76 -6.65 -6.37 -2.08
N ALA A 77 -6.22 -5.11 -2.20
CA ALA A 77 -6.16 -4.17 -1.08
C ALA A 77 -7.52 -3.99 -0.40
N GLY A 78 -8.59 -3.81 -1.18
CA GLY A 78 -9.95 -3.76 -0.65
C GLY A 78 -10.39 -5.07 -0.01
N ALA A 79 -10.13 -6.20 -0.66
CA ALA A 79 -10.53 -7.52 -0.21
C ALA A 79 -9.84 -7.95 1.10
N ILE A 80 -8.54 -7.71 1.24
CA ILE A 80 -7.76 -8.14 2.42
C ILE A 80 -8.23 -7.46 3.71
N PHE A 81 -8.69 -6.23 3.64
CA PHE A 81 -9.16 -5.51 4.82
C PHE A 81 -10.62 -5.80 5.20
N THR A 82 -11.39 -6.40 4.30
CA THR A 82 -12.82 -6.67 4.49
C THR A 82 -13.17 -8.15 4.62
N LEU A 83 -12.65 -9.01 3.74
CA LEU A 83 -13.00 -10.42 3.70
C LEU A 83 -12.60 -11.21 4.96
N PRO A 84 -11.43 -10.98 5.60
CA PRO A 84 -11.09 -11.68 6.83
C PRO A 84 -12.12 -11.49 7.93
N ALA A 85 -12.81 -10.33 7.97
CA ALA A 85 -13.88 -10.09 8.94
C ALA A 85 -15.02 -11.09 8.79
N LEU A 86 -15.35 -11.53 7.58
CA LEU A 86 -16.39 -12.54 7.34
C LEU A 86 -16.01 -13.90 7.94
N TYR A 87 -14.74 -14.30 7.80
CA TYR A 87 -14.26 -15.56 8.38
C TYR A 87 -14.17 -15.50 9.91
N ILE A 88 -13.82 -14.35 10.48
CA ILE A 88 -13.85 -14.12 11.93
C ILE A 88 -15.28 -14.18 12.45
N LEU A 89 -16.23 -13.56 11.75
CA LEU A 89 -17.65 -13.62 12.10
C LEU A 89 -18.22 -15.03 11.98
N GLN A 90 -17.82 -15.78 10.95
CA GLN A 90 -18.22 -17.18 10.80
C GLN A 90 -17.75 -18.05 11.97
N ALA A 91 -16.53 -17.80 12.49
CA ALA A 91 -16.03 -18.51 13.67
C ALA A 91 -16.85 -18.18 14.94
N LYS A 92 -17.38 -16.95 15.04
CA LYS A 92 -18.22 -16.50 16.15
C LYS A 92 -19.70 -16.90 16.00
N TYR A 93 -20.18 -16.93 14.76
CA TYR A 93 -21.57 -17.26 14.39
C TYR A 93 -21.57 -18.42 13.37
N PRO A 94 -21.62 -19.68 13.83
CA PRO A 94 -21.53 -20.85 12.96
C PRO A 94 -22.64 -20.97 11.89
N GLU A 95 -23.72 -20.24 12.06
CA GLU A 95 -24.82 -20.16 11.08
C GLU A 95 -24.45 -19.39 9.82
N MET A 96 -23.39 -18.55 9.88
CA MET A 96 -22.88 -17.82 8.72
C MET A 96 -21.98 -18.73 7.89
N THR A 97 -22.32 -18.91 6.62
CA THR A 97 -21.48 -19.63 5.66
C THR A 97 -20.87 -18.66 4.67
N VAL A 98 -19.54 -18.67 4.55
CA VAL A 98 -18.82 -17.87 3.55
C VAL A 98 -18.40 -18.80 2.42
N THR A 99 -18.99 -18.65 1.24
CA THR A 99 -18.68 -19.46 0.07
C THR A 99 -17.78 -18.71 -0.90
N PHE A 100 -16.95 -19.45 -1.65
CA PHE A 100 -16.11 -18.87 -2.70
C PHE A 100 -16.93 -18.04 -3.70
N MET A 101 -18.12 -18.51 -4.08
CA MET A 101 -18.97 -17.82 -5.05
C MET A 101 -19.46 -16.45 -4.53
N GLN A 102 -19.81 -16.35 -3.26
CA GLN A 102 -20.19 -15.07 -2.64
C GLN A 102 -19.04 -14.07 -2.66
N VAL A 103 -17.83 -14.51 -2.30
CA VAL A 103 -16.62 -13.68 -2.34
C VAL A 103 -16.31 -13.24 -3.76
N PHE A 104 -16.38 -14.16 -4.72
CA PHE A 104 -16.12 -13.89 -6.14
C PHE A 104 -17.11 -12.87 -6.70
N ILE A 105 -18.42 -13.08 -6.53
CA ILE A 105 -19.45 -12.18 -7.03
C ILE A 105 -19.35 -10.80 -6.37
N SER A 106 -19.13 -10.76 -5.06
CA SER A 106 -18.98 -9.51 -4.32
C SER A 106 -17.80 -8.68 -4.85
N SER A 107 -16.64 -9.32 -5.05
CA SER A 107 -15.44 -8.67 -5.60
C SER A 107 -15.65 -8.21 -7.04
N LEU A 108 -16.30 -9.03 -7.87
CA LEU A 108 -16.62 -8.68 -9.26
C LEU A 108 -17.56 -7.47 -9.33
N LEU A 109 -18.64 -7.48 -8.56
CA LEU A 109 -19.58 -6.36 -8.49
C LEU A 109 -18.93 -5.09 -7.94
N GLY A 110 -18.08 -5.22 -6.92
CA GLY A 110 -17.29 -4.12 -6.39
C GLY A 110 -16.38 -3.50 -7.44
N GLY A 111 -15.69 -4.31 -8.24
CA GLY A 111 -14.88 -3.82 -9.37
C GLY A 111 -15.69 -3.09 -10.42
N VAL A 112 -16.85 -3.64 -10.82
CA VAL A 112 -17.77 -2.98 -11.78
C VAL A 112 -18.28 -1.65 -11.22
N LEU A 113 -18.70 -1.61 -9.96
CA LEU A 113 -19.15 -0.38 -9.30
C LEU A 113 -18.03 0.67 -9.25
N GLY A 114 -16.80 0.28 -8.92
CA GLY A 114 -15.65 1.20 -8.92
C GLY A 114 -15.43 1.86 -10.28
N ILE A 115 -15.54 1.10 -11.38
CA ILE A 115 -15.45 1.63 -12.74
C ILE A 115 -16.60 2.62 -12.99
N LEU A 116 -17.84 2.26 -12.67
CA LEU A 116 -19.01 3.11 -12.88
C LEU A 116 -18.92 4.42 -12.12
N PHE A 117 -18.42 4.39 -10.88
CA PHE A 117 -18.21 5.61 -10.09
C PHE A 117 -17.07 6.48 -10.64
N LEU A 118 -16.04 5.89 -11.25
CA LEU A 118 -14.92 6.65 -11.79
C LEU A 118 -15.29 7.39 -13.10
N ILE A 119 -16.20 6.85 -13.92
CA ILE A 119 -16.55 7.41 -15.23
C ILE A 119 -16.92 8.91 -15.17
N PRO A 120 -17.81 9.38 -14.27
CA PRO A 120 -18.16 10.80 -14.17
C PRO A 120 -16.97 11.69 -13.78
N PHE A 121 -16.09 11.19 -12.92
CA PHE A 121 -14.96 11.95 -12.41
C PHE A 121 -13.72 11.90 -13.30
N ARG A 122 -13.69 11.01 -14.29
CA ARG A 122 -12.52 10.82 -15.17
C ARG A 122 -12.09 12.13 -15.83
N LYS A 123 -13.02 12.89 -16.40
CA LYS A 123 -12.69 14.17 -17.06
C LYS A 123 -12.09 15.16 -16.06
N TYR A 124 -12.68 15.26 -14.89
CA TYR A 124 -12.22 16.16 -13.83
C TYR A 124 -10.76 15.85 -13.44
N PHE A 125 -10.45 14.60 -13.07
CA PHE A 125 -9.10 14.25 -12.61
C PHE A 125 -8.05 14.22 -13.71
N VAL A 126 -8.39 13.77 -14.92
CA VAL A 126 -7.42 13.57 -16.01
C VAL A 126 -7.20 14.83 -16.84
N SER A 127 -8.23 15.67 -17.02
CA SER A 127 -8.19 16.86 -17.88
C SER A 127 -8.22 18.15 -17.09
N ASP A 128 -9.29 18.38 -16.31
CA ASP A 128 -9.56 19.69 -15.73
C ASP A 128 -8.58 20.01 -14.59
N MET A 129 -8.19 19.03 -13.80
CA MET A 129 -7.23 19.15 -12.68
C MET A 129 -5.83 18.58 -13.01
N HIS A 130 -5.52 18.45 -14.30
CA HIS A 130 -4.23 17.92 -14.72
C HIS A 130 -3.05 18.75 -14.18
N GLY A 131 -2.09 18.08 -13.52
CA GLY A 131 -0.91 18.75 -12.94
C GLY A 131 -1.13 19.45 -11.61
N GLN A 132 -2.37 19.54 -11.10
CA GLN A 132 -2.64 20.13 -9.78
C GLN A 132 -2.47 19.11 -8.64
N TYR A 133 -2.82 17.88 -8.87
CA TYR A 133 -2.63 16.78 -7.92
C TYR A 133 -1.32 16.05 -8.19
N PRO A 134 -0.56 15.72 -7.12
CA PRO A 134 0.79 15.12 -7.27
C PRO A 134 0.71 13.63 -7.49
N PHE A 135 0.00 12.95 -8.13
CA PHE A 135 -0.07 11.50 -8.30
C PHE A 135 1.34 10.82 -8.43
N PRO A 136 2.13 10.69 -7.35
CA PRO A 136 3.54 10.33 -7.46
C PRO A 136 3.77 8.93 -8.05
N GLU A 137 2.97 7.95 -7.64
CA GLU A 137 3.08 6.58 -8.14
C GLU A 137 2.68 6.47 -9.60
N ALA A 138 1.60 7.12 -10.01
CA ALA A 138 1.17 7.17 -11.41
C ALA A 138 2.20 7.88 -12.30
N THR A 139 2.80 8.97 -11.79
CA THR A 139 3.87 9.69 -12.49
C THR A 139 5.09 8.82 -12.67
N ALA A 140 5.54 8.12 -11.62
CA ALA A 140 6.67 7.19 -11.69
C ALA A 140 6.39 6.04 -12.66
N THR A 141 5.22 5.43 -12.59
CA THR A 141 4.81 4.36 -13.51
C THR A 141 4.83 4.84 -14.96
N THR A 142 4.33 6.05 -15.23
CA THR A 142 4.35 6.65 -16.57
C THR A 142 5.77 6.87 -17.05
N GLN A 143 6.67 7.38 -16.20
CA GLN A 143 8.09 7.56 -16.56
C GLN A 143 8.79 6.24 -16.88
N VAL A 144 8.50 5.17 -16.14
CA VAL A 144 9.00 3.83 -16.43
C VAL A 144 8.56 3.36 -17.80
N LEU A 145 7.27 3.50 -18.14
CA LEU A 145 6.74 3.09 -19.43
C LEU A 145 7.34 3.88 -20.60
N ILE A 146 7.47 5.21 -20.45
CA ILE A 146 8.05 6.09 -21.47
C ILE A 146 9.56 5.81 -21.66
N SER A 147 10.30 5.56 -20.58
CA SER A 147 11.73 5.25 -20.68
C SER A 147 11.96 3.93 -21.39
N GLY A 148 11.03 2.99 -21.27
CA GLY A 148 11.04 1.72 -22.01
C GLY A 148 10.87 1.91 -23.53
N GLU A 149 10.10 2.91 -23.97
CA GLU A 149 9.91 3.20 -25.40
C GLU A 149 11.15 3.80 -26.05
N LYS A 150 11.87 4.67 -25.33
CA LYS A 150 13.08 5.35 -25.85
C LYS A 150 14.27 4.40 -26.08
N GLY A 151 14.16 3.15 -25.72
CA GLY A 151 15.08 2.06 -26.04
C GLY A 151 16.28 1.91 -25.12
N GLY A 152 16.76 0.71 -25.02
CA GLY A 152 17.94 0.05 -24.45
C GLY A 152 18.79 0.73 -23.37
N SER A 153 19.18 1.99 -23.50
CA SER A 153 20.11 2.61 -22.56
C SER A 153 19.45 3.02 -21.23
N GLN A 154 18.16 3.38 -21.23
CA GLN A 154 17.44 3.80 -20.03
C GLN A 154 16.72 2.63 -19.31
N ALA A 155 16.38 1.58 -20.04
CA ALA A 155 15.77 0.39 -19.43
C ALA A 155 16.79 -0.42 -18.59
N LYS A 156 18.08 -0.40 -18.96
CA LYS A 156 19.12 -1.15 -18.25
C LYS A 156 19.34 -0.66 -16.80
N PRO A 157 19.52 0.64 -16.51
CA PRO A 157 19.59 1.13 -15.13
C PRO A 157 18.34 0.82 -14.31
N LEU A 158 17.16 0.91 -14.92
CA LEU A 158 15.89 0.59 -14.27
C LEU A 158 15.80 -0.88 -13.84
N LEU A 159 16.13 -1.80 -14.75
CA LEU A 159 16.18 -3.23 -14.46
C LEU A 159 17.23 -3.55 -13.39
N MET A 160 18.42 -2.93 -13.47
CA MET A 160 19.47 -3.11 -12.46
C MET A 160 19.02 -2.60 -11.09
N ALA A 161 18.41 -1.42 -11.01
CA ALA A 161 17.89 -0.88 -9.77
C ALA A 161 16.79 -1.76 -9.17
N GLY A 162 15.87 -2.25 -10.01
CA GLY A 162 14.83 -3.21 -9.60
C GLY A 162 15.39 -4.53 -9.10
N MET A 163 16.43 -5.07 -9.76
CA MET A 163 17.11 -6.28 -9.28
C MET A 163 17.84 -6.05 -7.95
N ILE A 164 18.56 -4.95 -7.81
CA ILE A 164 19.30 -4.64 -6.57
C ILE A 164 18.32 -4.44 -5.41
N GLY A 165 17.28 -3.63 -5.59
CA GLY A 165 16.27 -3.41 -4.55
C GLY A 165 15.49 -4.67 -4.21
N GLY A 166 15.07 -5.44 -5.22
CA GLY A 166 14.38 -6.71 -5.03
C GLY A 166 15.27 -7.78 -4.36
N LEU A 167 16.56 -7.84 -4.69
CA LEU A 167 17.50 -8.74 -4.04
C LEU A 167 17.73 -8.34 -2.57
N TYR A 168 17.85 -7.04 -2.30
CA TYR A 168 17.96 -6.51 -0.94
C TYR A 168 16.75 -6.92 -0.10
N ASP A 169 15.54 -6.63 -0.54
CA ASP A 169 14.32 -6.96 0.19
C ASP A 169 14.11 -8.48 0.32
N PHE A 170 14.50 -9.25 -0.72
CA PHE A 170 14.49 -10.72 -0.68
C PHE A 170 15.43 -11.28 0.39
N ILE A 171 16.65 -10.76 0.49
CA ILE A 171 17.63 -11.17 1.50
C ILE A 171 17.11 -10.88 2.91
N VAL A 172 16.58 -9.68 3.12
CA VAL A 172 16.02 -9.28 4.42
C VAL A 172 14.84 -10.17 4.80
N ALA A 173 13.90 -10.38 3.87
CA ALA A 173 12.69 -11.15 4.15
C ALA A 173 12.93 -12.64 4.30
N THR A 174 13.91 -13.21 3.57
CA THR A 174 14.13 -14.66 3.52
C THR A 174 15.16 -15.13 4.56
N PHE A 175 16.28 -14.43 4.65
CA PHE A 175 17.38 -14.83 5.52
C PHE A 175 17.38 -14.12 6.88
N GLY A 176 16.67 -12.99 7.01
CA GLY A 176 16.60 -12.25 8.26
C GLY A 176 17.96 -11.78 8.79
N TRP A 177 18.93 -11.49 7.88
CA TRP A 177 20.28 -11.08 8.29
C TRP A 177 20.25 -9.79 9.11
N TRP A 178 19.24 -8.94 8.89
CA TRP A 178 18.91 -7.80 9.75
C TRP A 178 17.41 -7.58 9.77
N ASN A 179 16.94 -6.84 10.77
CA ASN A 179 15.53 -6.53 10.90
C ASN A 179 15.11 -5.48 9.86
N GLU A 180 14.01 -5.72 9.18
CA GLU A 180 13.39 -4.75 8.29
C GLU A 180 13.01 -3.44 9.00
N ASN A 181 12.76 -3.53 10.29
CA ASN A 181 12.42 -2.39 11.12
C ASN A 181 13.52 -2.10 12.13
N PHE A 182 14.20 -0.97 11.98
CA PHE A 182 15.08 -0.45 13.02
C PHE A 182 14.24 0.24 14.10
N THR A 183 14.46 -0.14 15.37
CA THR A 183 13.70 0.43 16.51
C THR A 183 14.64 0.79 17.64
N THR A 184 14.32 1.88 18.35
CA THR A 184 15.06 2.28 19.56
C THR A 184 14.96 1.28 20.70
N ARG A 185 13.99 0.37 20.67
CA ARG A 185 13.84 -0.70 21.68
C ARG A 185 14.96 -1.74 21.67
N VAL A 186 15.87 -1.69 20.70
CA VAL A 186 17.07 -2.57 20.68
C VAL A 186 18.04 -2.25 21.81
N CYS A 187 18.08 -1.01 22.31
CA CYS A 187 18.93 -0.63 23.44
C CYS A 187 18.10 -0.44 24.72
N SER A 188 18.70 -0.77 25.88
CA SER A 188 18.03 -0.71 27.18
C SER A 188 17.49 0.67 27.52
N ALA A 189 18.18 1.74 27.12
CA ALA A 189 17.69 3.13 27.29
C ALA A 189 16.44 3.39 26.46
N GLY A 190 16.38 2.89 25.23
CA GLY A 190 15.20 3.02 24.37
C GLY A 190 14.02 2.20 24.87
N GLU A 191 14.23 1.02 25.42
CA GLU A 191 13.17 0.23 26.05
C GLU A 191 12.62 0.95 27.30
N MET A 192 13.49 1.52 28.13
CA MET A 192 13.07 2.32 29.28
C MET A 192 12.21 3.54 28.85
N LEU A 193 12.57 4.21 27.75
CA LEU A 193 11.77 5.31 27.20
C LEU A 193 10.43 4.84 26.66
N ALA A 194 10.38 3.67 26.03
CA ALA A 194 9.14 3.08 25.55
C ALA A 194 8.20 2.68 26.70
N GLU A 195 8.72 2.12 27.79
CA GLU A 195 7.91 1.71 28.93
C GLU A 195 7.42 2.92 29.77
N LYS A 196 8.35 3.82 30.14
CA LYS A 196 8.04 4.93 31.07
C LYS A 196 7.40 6.12 30.37
N ALA A 197 7.96 6.55 29.23
CA ALA A 197 7.50 7.75 28.52
C ALA A 197 6.63 7.44 27.30
N LYS A 198 6.43 6.16 26.96
CA LYS A 198 5.70 5.71 25.76
C LYS A 198 6.29 6.23 24.46
N LEU A 199 7.57 6.59 24.46
CA LEU A 199 8.29 7.11 23.31
C LEU A 199 8.99 5.97 22.56
N VAL A 200 8.62 5.78 21.30
CA VAL A 200 9.23 4.80 20.41
C VAL A 200 9.60 5.48 19.08
N PHE A 201 10.80 5.20 18.59
CA PHE A 201 11.18 5.53 17.23
C PHE A 201 11.39 4.23 16.47
N LYS A 202 10.73 4.09 15.32
CA LYS A 202 10.79 2.92 14.47
C LYS A 202 10.82 3.36 13.02
N VAL A 203 11.78 2.83 12.24
CA VAL A 203 11.95 3.13 10.82
C VAL A 203 12.00 1.81 10.05
N ASN A 204 11.21 1.72 8.98
CA ASN A 204 11.32 0.63 8.03
C ASN A 204 12.46 0.92 7.05
N THR A 205 13.37 -0.05 6.88
CA THR A 205 14.57 0.05 6.05
C THR A 205 14.43 -0.66 4.71
N GLY A 206 13.23 -1.06 4.33
CA GLY A 206 12.94 -1.71 3.06
C GLY A 206 13.27 -0.83 1.85
N ALA A 207 13.86 -1.42 0.82
CA ALA A 207 14.26 -0.70 -0.39
C ALA A 207 13.04 -0.08 -1.12
N ALA A 208 11.91 -0.78 -1.13
CA ALA A 208 10.67 -0.31 -1.72
C ALA A 208 10.15 0.96 -1.02
N VAL A 209 10.18 0.98 0.32
CA VAL A 209 9.72 2.14 1.12
C VAL A 209 10.63 3.35 0.91
N LEU A 210 11.95 3.14 0.85
CA LEU A 210 12.93 4.19 0.55
C LEU A 210 12.68 4.78 -0.85
N GLY A 211 12.49 3.91 -1.85
CA GLY A 211 12.18 4.33 -3.23
C GLY A 211 10.89 5.13 -3.32
N LEU A 212 9.84 4.70 -2.63
CA LEU A 212 8.57 5.41 -2.57
C LEU A 212 8.73 6.81 -1.96
N GLY A 213 9.48 6.92 -0.86
CA GLY A 213 9.77 8.22 -0.23
C GLY A 213 10.47 9.19 -1.17
N TYR A 214 11.40 8.70 -1.99
CA TYR A 214 12.07 9.50 -3.01
C TYR A 214 11.12 9.98 -4.12
N ILE A 215 10.24 9.08 -4.62
CA ILE A 215 9.25 9.38 -5.67
C ILE A 215 8.22 10.41 -5.18
N VAL A 216 7.72 10.26 -3.96
CA VAL A 216 6.73 11.17 -3.33
C VAL A 216 7.28 12.57 -3.17
N GLY A 217 8.60 12.70 -2.97
CA GLY A 217 9.30 13.96 -2.83
C GLY A 217 9.23 14.57 -1.44
N LEU A 218 10.16 15.51 -1.18
CA LEU A 218 10.41 16.06 0.16
C LEU A 218 9.17 16.68 0.80
N LYS A 219 8.35 17.41 0.04
CA LYS A 219 7.18 18.11 0.57
C LYS A 219 6.18 17.16 1.23
N TYR A 220 5.80 16.09 0.54
CA TYR A 220 4.81 15.14 1.06
C TYR A 220 5.43 14.16 2.05
N ALA A 221 6.67 13.72 1.81
CA ALA A 221 7.40 12.87 2.73
C ALA A 221 7.59 13.56 4.10
N SER A 222 7.87 14.87 4.13
CA SER A 222 7.98 15.63 5.39
C SER A 222 6.64 15.75 6.13
N ILE A 223 5.52 15.90 5.42
CA ILE A 223 4.18 15.92 6.04
C ILE A 223 3.87 14.56 6.66
N ILE A 224 4.14 13.45 5.97
CA ILE A 224 3.96 12.09 6.47
C ILE A 224 4.83 11.86 7.71
N CYS A 225 6.10 12.28 7.64
CA CYS A 225 7.03 12.19 8.78
C CYS A 225 6.54 13.00 9.98
N ALA A 226 6.11 14.25 9.77
CA ALA A 226 5.56 15.09 10.82
C ALA A 226 4.32 14.47 11.46
N GLY A 227 3.42 13.89 10.66
CA GLY A 227 2.25 13.15 11.16
C GLY A 227 2.65 11.94 12.01
N SER A 228 3.62 11.17 11.58
CA SER A 228 4.16 10.03 12.34
C SER A 228 4.78 10.48 13.67
N LEU A 229 5.60 11.54 13.65
CA LEU A 229 6.18 12.10 14.88
C LEU A 229 5.11 12.63 15.82
N ALA A 230 4.10 13.33 15.30
CA ALA A 230 2.99 13.81 16.11
C ALA A 230 2.24 12.66 16.82
N VAL A 231 1.99 11.56 16.12
CA VAL A 231 1.31 10.39 16.72
C VAL A 231 2.21 9.71 17.76
N TRP A 232 3.43 9.35 17.39
CA TRP A 232 4.29 8.51 18.24
C TRP A 232 4.98 9.28 19.37
N TRP A 233 5.18 10.61 19.24
CA TRP A 233 5.92 11.39 20.23
C TRP A 233 5.05 12.41 20.98
N ILE A 234 3.84 12.69 20.49
CA ILE A 234 2.93 13.64 21.16
C ILE A 234 1.64 12.95 21.59
N ILE A 235 0.91 12.33 20.66
CA ILE A 235 -0.42 11.76 20.95
C ILE A 235 -0.31 10.57 21.89
N ILE A 236 0.52 9.57 21.59
CA ILE A 236 0.65 8.36 22.40
C ILE A 236 1.17 8.66 23.81
N PRO A 237 2.28 9.39 23.99
CA PRO A 237 2.72 9.80 25.33
C PRO A 237 1.72 10.68 26.04
N GLY A 238 1.09 11.63 25.32
CA GLY A 238 0.06 12.52 25.89
C GLY A 238 -1.16 11.76 26.38
N MET A 239 -1.64 10.78 25.64
CA MET A 239 -2.72 9.90 26.08
C MET A 239 -2.36 9.13 27.35
N SER A 240 -1.16 8.58 27.42
CA SER A 240 -0.67 7.90 28.62
C SER A 240 -0.54 8.85 29.82
N ALA A 241 -0.11 10.10 29.62
CA ALA A 241 0.04 11.08 30.68
C ALA A 241 -1.29 11.61 31.21
N ILE A 242 -2.29 11.80 30.33
CA ILE A 242 -3.59 12.38 30.70
C ILE A 242 -4.55 11.31 31.25
N TRP A 243 -4.59 10.15 30.61
CA TRP A 243 -5.54 9.07 30.92
C TRP A 243 -4.87 7.79 31.41
N GLY A 244 -3.64 7.87 31.93
CA GLY A 244 -2.86 6.70 32.33
C GLY A 244 -3.57 5.77 33.28
N ASP A 245 -4.31 6.32 34.28
CA ASP A 245 -5.06 5.55 35.28
C ASP A 245 -6.46 5.14 34.82
N SER A 246 -6.88 5.55 33.64
CA SER A 246 -8.23 5.33 33.12
C SER A 246 -8.28 4.16 32.13
N VAL A 247 -9.42 3.45 32.14
CA VAL A 247 -9.77 2.46 31.12
C VAL A 247 -10.70 3.13 30.10
N LEU A 248 -10.23 3.37 28.90
CA LEU A 248 -11.02 3.99 27.83
C LEU A 248 -11.61 2.90 26.93
N ASN A 249 -12.76 2.37 27.32
CA ASN A 249 -13.41 1.23 26.65
C ASN A 249 -14.79 1.55 26.05
N ALA A 250 -15.14 2.83 25.90
CA ALA A 250 -16.48 3.25 25.44
C ALA A 250 -16.87 2.66 24.07
N TRP A 251 -15.90 2.41 23.18
CA TRP A 251 -16.10 1.85 21.82
C TRP A 251 -15.59 0.43 21.67
N ASN A 252 -14.84 -0.11 22.62
CA ASN A 252 -14.39 -1.49 22.62
C ASN A 252 -14.37 -2.06 24.05
N PRO A 253 -15.44 -2.78 24.45
CA PRO A 253 -15.55 -3.37 25.79
C PRO A 253 -14.48 -4.42 26.13
N GLU A 254 -13.75 -4.94 25.13
CA GLU A 254 -12.67 -5.90 25.37
C GLU A 254 -11.42 -5.25 25.99
N ILE A 255 -11.35 -3.92 25.97
CA ILE A 255 -10.26 -3.18 26.60
C ILE A 255 -10.49 -3.13 28.11
N THR A 256 -9.70 -3.89 28.86
CA THR A 256 -9.75 -3.98 30.31
C THR A 256 -8.56 -3.32 31.00
N SER A 257 -7.47 -3.06 30.26
CA SER A 257 -6.24 -2.45 30.78
C SER A 257 -6.35 -0.92 30.83
N THR A 258 -5.69 -0.31 31.81
CA THR A 258 -5.53 1.15 31.83
C THR A 258 -4.56 1.60 30.73
N VAL A 259 -4.74 2.82 30.23
CA VAL A 259 -3.91 3.36 29.14
C VAL A 259 -2.41 3.39 29.51
N GLY A 260 -2.09 3.66 30.78
CA GLY A 260 -0.72 3.68 31.27
C GLY A 260 -0.03 2.32 31.32
N MET A 261 -0.80 1.23 31.47
CA MET A 261 -0.27 -0.15 31.45
C MET A 261 -0.06 -0.66 30.04
N MET A 262 -0.69 -0.07 29.02
CA MET A 262 -0.56 -0.48 27.63
C MET A 262 0.81 -0.15 27.08
N SER A 263 1.28 -0.99 26.15
CA SER A 263 2.44 -0.67 25.32
C SER A 263 2.12 0.49 24.34
N PRO A 264 3.11 1.23 23.84
CA PRO A 264 2.88 2.27 22.84
C PRO A 264 2.16 1.75 21.60
N GLU A 265 2.44 0.50 21.19
CA GLU A 265 1.81 -0.16 20.06
C GLU A 265 0.33 -0.49 20.32
N GLU A 266 -0.04 -0.84 21.55
CA GLU A 266 -1.43 -1.06 21.94
C GLU A 266 -2.21 0.26 21.96
N ILE A 267 -1.64 1.33 22.51
CA ILE A 267 -2.24 2.67 22.48
C ILE A 267 -2.45 3.11 21.01
N PHE A 268 -1.47 2.87 20.14
CA PHE A 268 -1.63 3.13 18.72
C PHE A 268 -2.78 2.33 18.13
N LYS A 269 -2.82 1.02 18.36
CA LYS A 269 -3.82 0.10 17.80
C LYS A 269 -5.23 0.45 18.21
N TYR A 270 -5.46 0.75 19.48
CA TYR A 270 -6.80 0.94 20.02
C TYR A 270 -7.33 2.37 19.87
N TYR A 271 -6.44 3.39 19.87
CA TYR A 271 -6.86 4.79 19.89
C TYR A 271 -6.29 5.61 18.73
N ALA A 272 -4.97 5.73 18.62
CA ALA A 272 -4.35 6.66 17.69
C ALA A 272 -4.65 6.31 16.22
N LYS A 273 -4.73 5.02 15.89
CA LYS A 273 -5.11 4.54 14.55
C LYS A 273 -6.51 5.03 14.15
N SER A 274 -7.46 5.01 15.08
CA SER A 274 -8.84 5.46 14.81
C SER A 274 -8.91 6.97 14.57
N ILE A 275 -8.07 7.77 15.26
CA ILE A 275 -7.93 9.21 15.01
C ILE A 275 -7.42 9.44 13.58
N GLY A 276 -6.40 8.70 13.16
CA GLY A 276 -5.85 8.77 11.79
C GLY A 276 -6.89 8.40 10.72
N ILE A 277 -7.64 7.32 10.92
CA ILE A 277 -8.71 6.91 10.01
C ILE A 277 -9.80 7.99 9.91
N GLY A 278 -10.21 8.57 11.04
CA GLY A 278 -11.17 9.68 11.06
C GLY A 278 -10.65 10.92 10.32
N GLY A 279 -9.36 11.22 10.47
CA GLY A 279 -8.69 12.29 9.73
C GLY A 279 -8.71 12.08 8.22
N ILE A 280 -8.43 10.86 7.74
CA ILE A 280 -8.51 10.50 6.32
C ILE A 280 -9.93 10.64 5.79
N ALA A 281 -10.92 10.13 6.54
CA ALA A 281 -12.32 10.23 6.16
C ALA A 281 -12.77 11.68 6.04
N MET A 282 -12.42 12.53 7.02
CA MET A 282 -12.77 13.95 7.02
C MET A 282 -12.07 14.72 5.90
N ALA A 283 -10.80 14.42 5.64
CA ALA A 283 -10.07 15.00 4.51
C ALA A 283 -10.72 14.64 3.16
N GLY A 284 -11.22 13.41 3.01
CA GLY A 284 -11.98 12.98 1.84
C GLY A 284 -13.27 13.77 1.67
N VAL A 285 -14.03 13.98 2.74
CA VAL A 285 -15.27 14.78 2.71
C VAL A 285 -14.98 16.23 2.33
N ILE A 286 -13.97 16.86 2.96
CA ILE A 286 -13.56 18.25 2.65
C ILE A 286 -13.07 18.38 1.21
N GLY A 287 -12.40 17.35 0.68
CA GLY A 287 -11.90 17.36 -0.70
C GLY A 287 -12.98 17.23 -1.79
N ILE A 288 -14.21 16.88 -1.40
CA ILE A 288 -15.37 16.81 -2.31
C ILE A 288 -16.15 18.13 -2.34
N ILE A 289 -16.10 18.91 -1.27
CA ILE A 289 -16.75 20.22 -1.14
C ILE A 289 -15.88 21.30 -1.79
#